data_68fcd2174ef2cfb001a666b72cf1f02b
#
_entry.id   68fcd2174ef2cfb001a666b72cf1f02b
#
_cell.length_a   1.000
_cell.length_b   1.000
_cell.length_c   1.000
_cell.angle_alpha   90.00
_cell.angle_beta   90.00
_cell.angle_gamma   90.00
#
_symmetry.space_group_name_H-M   'P 1'
#
loop_
_entity.id
_entity.type
_entity.pdbx_description
1 polymer ?
#
loop_
_entity_poly.entity_id
_entity_poly.type
_entity_poly.pdbx_seq_one_letter_code
_entity_poly.pdbx_strand_id
1 'polypeptide(L)'
;RLHFFRVSAWDGVPKPLEDQDIRWQRVGATDVTPMLPANAPVLASLALPAVMIVSNAQGTGVDRWIAKLAGRVVDEKVLVQVREKGANAQQVQHVLSRVLAHAAPFGARVVVNSANGHFPQCDGVHLTAAALMQSAARPAGSLVGASCHDERELDQAGRIGLDYAVLGPVKTTASHPGAAPMGWERFAALALDRAMPVYAIGGLTRGDLREARVHGAHGVALLGAAFD
;
A
#
# COMPACT_ATOMS: atom_id res chain seq x y z
N ARG A 1 -5.60 0.89 -25.65
CA ARG A 1 -5.22 0.40 -24.31
C ARG A 1 -3.70 0.32 -24.25
N LEU A 2 -3.10 0.90 -23.19
CA LEU A 2 -1.66 0.78 -22.91
C LEU A 2 -1.44 -0.38 -21.95
N HIS A 3 -0.40 -1.17 -22.18
CA HIS A 3 0.01 -2.25 -21.28
C HIS A 3 1.39 -1.93 -20.71
N PHE A 4 1.52 -2.03 -19.40
CA PHE A 4 2.76 -1.81 -18.67
C PHE A 4 3.21 -3.12 -18.04
N PHE A 5 4.48 -3.45 -18.21
CA PHE A 5 5.04 -4.68 -17.71
C PHE A 5 6.16 -4.39 -16.71
N ARG A 6 6.22 -5.18 -15.65
CA ARG A 6 7.38 -5.22 -14.78
C ARG A 6 8.34 -6.29 -15.30
N VAL A 7 9.49 -5.84 -15.79
CA VAL A 7 10.59 -6.74 -16.18
C VAL A 7 11.50 -6.93 -14.98
N SER A 8 11.68 -8.18 -14.54
CA SER A 8 12.49 -8.53 -13.37
C SER A 8 13.85 -9.11 -13.71
N ALA A 9 14.03 -9.55 -14.95
CA ALA A 9 15.32 -10.04 -15.49
C ALA A 9 15.34 -9.87 -17.00
N TRP A 10 16.52 -9.60 -17.55
CA TRP A 10 16.75 -9.52 -19.00
C TRP A 10 18.21 -9.82 -19.31
N ASP A 11 18.47 -10.21 -20.54
CA ASP A 11 19.81 -10.39 -21.08
C ASP A 11 20.14 -9.29 -22.10
N GLY A 12 21.40 -8.86 -22.13
CA GLY A 12 21.88 -7.85 -23.07
C GLY A 12 21.53 -6.42 -22.68
N VAL A 13 21.67 -5.51 -23.64
CA VAL A 13 21.40 -4.07 -23.48
C VAL A 13 20.11 -3.73 -24.23
N PRO A 14 19.13 -3.08 -23.58
CA PRO A 14 17.93 -2.60 -24.27
C PRO A 14 18.27 -1.67 -25.43
N LYS A 15 17.65 -1.89 -26.59
CA LYS A 15 17.84 -1.08 -27.80
C LYS A 15 16.50 -0.62 -28.31
N PRO A 16 16.38 0.61 -28.85
CA PRO A 16 15.19 1.04 -29.54
C PRO A 16 15.04 0.21 -30.83
N LEU A 17 13.81 -0.19 -31.14
CA LEU A 17 13.49 -0.93 -32.38
C LEU A 17 12.85 -0.02 -33.44
N GLU A 18 12.40 1.16 -33.02
CA GLU A 18 11.82 2.20 -33.85
C GLU A 18 12.66 3.47 -33.70
N ASP A 19 12.35 4.51 -34.45
CA ASP A 19 13.06 5.80 -34.37
C ASP A 19 12.65 6.56 -33.08
N GLN A 20 13.11 6.04 -31.94
CA GLN A 20 12.82 6.54 -30.61
C GLN A 20 14.05 6.42 -29.69
N ASP A 21 14.16 7.30 -28.71
CA ASP A 21 15.16 7.21 -27.66
C ASP A 21 14.69 6.35 -26.50
N ILE A 22 15.61 5.56 -25.92
CA ILE A 22 15.40 4.82 -24.67
C ILE A 22 16.28 5.46 -23.61
N ARG A 23 15.68 5.77 -22.45
CA ARG A 23 16.41 6.35 -21.32
C ARG A 23 15.95 5.75 -20.00
N TRP A 24 16.94 5.32 -19.19
CA TRP A 24 16.66 4.89 -17.82
C TRP A 24 16.23 6.07 -16.97
N GLN A 25 15.13 5.88 -16.22
CA GLN A 25 14.57 6.89 -15.34
C GLN A 25 14.49 6.36 -13.91
N ARG A 26 14.76 7.23 -12.95
CA ARG A 26 14.53 6.91 -11.53
C ARG A 26 13.10 7.31 -11.17
N VAL A 27 12.32 6.39 -10.60
CA VAL A 27 10.98 6.68 -10.08
C VAL A 27 11.06 7.79 -9.04
N GLY A 28 10.25 8.83 -9.20
CA GLY A 28 10.25 10.02 -8.32
C GLY A 28 11.31 11.07 -8.64
N ALA A 29 12.18 10.83 -9.64
CA ALA A 29 13.20 11.79 -10.11
C ALA A 29 13.40 11.64 -11.62
N THR A 30 12.30 11.67 -12.37
CA THR A 30 12.33 11.63 -13.85
C THR A 30 12.78 12.96 -14.42
N ASP A 31 13.68 12.93 -15.42
CA ASP A 31 14.22 14.10 -16.12
C ASP A 31 13.79 14.18 -17.60
N VAL A 32 12.92 13.24 -18.04
CA VAL A 32 12.37 13.25 -19.39
C VAL A 32 11.15 14.17 -19.48
N THR A 33 11.19 15.06 -20.46
CA THR A 33 10.10 16.02 -20.74
C THR A 33 9.90 16.20 -22.25
N PRO A 34 8.66 16.31 -22.74
CA PRO A 34 7.42 16.23 -22.00
C PRO A 34 7.06 14.79 -21.61
N MET A 35 6.49 14.61 -20.43
CA MET A 35 5.95 13.33 -19.98
C MET A 35 4.49 13.19 -20.40
N LEU A 36 4.12 12.07 -21.03
CA LEU A 36 2.73 11.81 -21.39
C LEU A 36 1.85 11.72 -20.12
N PRO A 37 0.69 12.38 -20.06
CA PRO A 37 -0.21 12.33 -18.92
C PRO A 37 -0.60 10.90 -18.52
N ALA A 38 -0.71 9.98 -19.48
CA ALA A 38 -1.00 8.57 -19.24
C ALA A 38 0.06 7.84 -18.41
N ASN A 39 1.29 8.36 -18.30
CA ASN A 39 2.36 7.77 -17.50
C ASN A 39 2.25 8.14 -16.01
N ALA A 40 1.56 9.22 -15.65
CA ALA A 40 1.47 9.69 -14.27
C ALA A 40 0.91 8.62 -13.29
N PRO A 41 -0.19 7.91 -13.58
CA PRO A 41 -0.70 6.85 -12.71
C PRO A 41 0.29 5.69 -12.55
N VAL A 42 1.02 5.35 -13.62
CA VAL A 42 2.04 4.28 -13.58
C VAL A 42 3.21 4.66 -12.68
N LEU A 43 3.73 5.88 -12.83
CA LEU A 43 4.81 6.39 -12.01
C LEU A 43 4.39 6.50 -10.53
N ALA A 44 3.16 6.95 -10.27
CA ALA A 44 2.60 6.98 -8.92
C ALA A 44 2.51 5.56 -8.32
N SER A 45 2.05 4.57 -9.10
CA SER A 45 2.03 3.17 -8.67
C SER A 45 3.42 2.62 -8.37
N LEU A 46 4.40 2.92 -9.22
CA LEU A 46 5.79 2.49 -9.02
C LEU A 46 6.45 3.15 -7.80
N ALA A 47 6.00 4.34 -7.41
CA ALA A 47 6.50 5.04 -6.22
C ALA A 47 6.00 4.43 -4.91
N LEU A 48 4.93 3.62 -4.94
CA LEU A 48 4.41 2.95 -3.75
C LEU A 48 5.33 1.79 -3.32
N PRO A 49 5.67 1.70 -2.03
CA PRO A 49 6.43 0.58 -1.48
C PRO A 49 5.74 -0.76 -1.71
N ALA A 50 6.52 -1.83 -1.89
CA ALA A 50 5.96 -3.18 -2.03
C ALA A 50 5.42 -3.77 -0.70
N VAL A 51 5.85 -3.22 0.42
CA VAL A 51 5.44 -3.66 1.75
C VAL A 51 4.72 -2.53 2.47
N MET A 52 3.50 -2.82 2.91
CA MET A 52 2.75 -2.01 3.85
C MET A 52 2.81 -2.64 5.23
N ILE A 53 3.16 -1.86 6.24
CA ILE A 53 3.14 -2.25 7.65
C ILE A 53 1.93 -1.60 8.31
N VAL A 54 1.02 -2.43 8.83
CA VAL A 54 -0.15 -1.97 9.58
C VAL A 54 0.20 -2.02 11.06
N SER A 55 0.01 -0.91 11.78
CA SER A 55 0.37 -0.86 13.18
C SER A 55 -0.63 -1.58 14.09
N ASN A 56 -0.12 -2.06 15.20
CA ASN A 56 -0.84 -2.53 16.39
C ASN A 56 0.06 -2.25 17.59
N ALA A 57 0.57 -1.03 17.68
CA ALA A 57 1.59 -0.64 18.66
C ALA A 57 1.02 -0.66 20.09
N GLN A 58 -0.22 -0.23 20.29
CA GLN A 58 -0.89 -0.30 21.60
C GLN A 58 -1.05 -1.74 22.10
N GLY A 59 -1.35 -2.68 21.21
CA GLY A 59 -1.51 -4.10 21.57
C GLY A 59 -0.19 -4.84 21.83
N THR A 60 0.94 -4.35 21.31
CA THR A 60 2.24 -5.02 21.39
C THR A 60 3.28 -4.29 22.25
N GLY A 61 2.95 -3.10 22.75
CA GLY A 61 3.84 -2.17 23.41
C GLY A 61 4.51 -1.22 22.42
N VAL A 62 4.21 0.09 22.58
CA VAL A 62 4.62 1.14 21.61
C VAL A 62 6.13 1.15 21.40
N ASP A 63 6.93 1.17 22.46
CA ASP A 63 8.39 1.23 22.32
C ASP A 63 8.98 0.04 21.58
N ARG A 64 8.50 -1.16 21.89
CA ARG A 64 8.91 -2.40 21.22
C ARG A 64 8.54 -2.39 19.74
N TRP A 65 7.33 -1.94 19.42
CA TRP A 65 6.85 -1.86 18.05
C TRP A 65 7.66 -0.84 17.25
N ILE A 66 7.91 0.35 17.80
CA ILE A 66 8.71 1.41 17.17
C ILE A 66 10.17 0.96 16.96
N ALA A 67 10.78 0.27 17.91
CA ALA A 67 12.14 -0.26 17.74
C ALA A 67 12.23 -1.24 16.58
N LYS A 68 11.24 -2.11 16.41
CA LYS A 68 11.16 -3.02 15.26
C LYS A 68 10.97 -2.27 13.94
N LEU A 69 10.09 -1.26 13.93
CA LEU A 69 9.87 -0.43 12.73
C LEU A 69 11.17 0.29 12.34
N ALA A 70 11.86 0.93 13.29
CA ALA A 70 13.09 1.65 13.05
C ALA A 70 14.18 0.75 12.41
N GLY A 71 14.34 -0.48 12.89
CA GLY A 71 15.22 -1.45 12.26
C GLY A 71 14.83 -1.80 10.82
N ARG A 72 13.54 -1.87 10.55
CA ARG A 72 13.04 -2.29 9.23
C ARG A 72 13.18 -1.20 8.14
N VAL A 73 12.89 0.05 8.48
CA VAL A 73 12.91 1.16 7.50
C VAL A 73 14.31 1.52 7.00
N VAL A 74 15.35 1.08 7.67
CA VAL A 74 16.74 1.23 7.20
C VAL A 74 17.01 0.39 5.95
N ASP A 75 16.42 -0.80 5.89
CA ASP A 75 16.69 -1.77 4.82
C ASP A 75 15.79 -1.59 3.60
N GLU A 76 14.60 -1.02 3.78
CA GLU A 76 13.63 -0.89 2.69
C GLU A 76 12.65 0.26 2.90
N LYS A 77 12.15 0.79 1.79
CA LYS A 77 11.01 1.71 1.80
C LYS A 77 9.74 0.96 2.13
N VAL A 78 8.97 1.49 3.08
CA VAL A 78 7.67 0.93 3.49
C VAL A 78 6.57 1.97 3.44
N LEU A 79 5.34 1.51 3.27
CA LEU A 79 4.14 2.29 3.56
C LEU A 79 3.65 1.88 4.95
N VAL A 80 3.55 2.84 5.88
CA VAL A 80 3.07 2.57 7.24
C VAL A 80 1.63 3.05 7.36
N GLN A 81 0.72 2.17 7.75
CA GLN A 81 -0.63 2.51 8.16
C GLN A 81 -0.71 2.52 9.67
N VAL A 82 -0.88 3.69 10.29
CA VAL A 82 -1.19 3.78 11.71
C VAL A 82 -2.65 3.40 11.93
N ARG A 83 -2.86 2.27 12.61
CA ARG A 83 -4.17 1.69 12.90
C ARG A 83 -4.17 1.08 14.30
N GLU A 84 -4.67 1.84 15.26
CA GLU A 84 -4.71 1.47 16.68
C GLU A 84 -6.16 1.23 17.09
N LYS A 85 -6.56 -0.04 17.18
CA LYS A 85 -7.93 -0.41 17.57
C LYS A 85 -8.22 -0.01 19.02
N GLY A 86 -9.32 0.70 19.25
CA GLY A 86 -9.77 1.10 20.58
C GLY A 86 -8.95 2.23 21.21
N ALA A 87 -7.92 2.75 20.53
CA ALA A 87 -7.13 3.86 21.02
C ALA A 87 -7.88 5.19 20.90
N ASN A 88 -7.72 6.06 21.90
CA ASN A 88 -8.19 7.44 21.82
C ASN A 88 -7.25 8.31 20.94
N ALA A 89 -7.67 9.52 20.62
CA ALA A 89 -6.93 10.43 19.73
C ALA A 89 -5.53 10.75 20.26
N GLN A 90 -5.33 10.89 21.56
CA GLN A 90 -4.03 11.17 22.17
C GLN A 90 -3.06 9.97 22.02
N GLN A 91 -3.55 8.76 22.21
CA GLN A 91 -2.77 7.53 22.00
C GLN A 91 -2.38 7.35 20.54
N VAL A 92 -3.31 7.60 19.59
CA VAL A 92 -3.01 7.58 18.16
C VAL A 92 -1.98 8.63 17.79
N GLN A 93 -2.14 9.87 18.29
CA GLN A 93 -1.17 10.96 18.09
C GLN A 93 0.22 10.58 18.60
N HIS A 94 0.31 9.94 19.77
CA HIS A 94 1.59 9.47 20.34
C HIS A 94 2.27 8.45 19.40
N VAL A 95 1.54 7.42 18.96
CA VAL A 95 2.07 6.42 18.02
C VAL A 95 2.49 7.07 16.71
N LEU A 96 1.63 7.92 16.14
CA LEU A 96 1.89 8.61 14.87
C LEU A 96 3.16 9.47 14.93
N SER A 97 3.32 10.27 15.99
CA SER A 97 4.52 11.11 16.16
C SER A 97 5.81 10.26 16.23
N ARG A 98 5.76 9.11 16.90
CA ARG A 98 6.88 8.16 16.96
C ARG A 98 7.17 7.52 15.60
N VAL A 99 6.12 7.11 14.88
CA VAL A 99 6.25 6.56 13.51
C VAL A 99 6.90 7.59 12.57
N LEU A 100 6.40 8.82 12.57
CA LEU A 100 6.96 9.89 11.74
C LEU A 100 8.43 10.15 12.06
N ALA A 101 8.78 10.25 13.34
CA ALA A 101 10.17 10.50 13.76
C ALA A 101 11.15 9.41 13.32
N HIS A 102 10.72 8.15 13.28
CA HIS A 102 11.62 7.01 13.01
C HIS A 102 11.55 6.50 11.58
N ALA A 103 10.47 6.75 10.83
CA ALA A 103 10.27 6.16 9.51
C ALA A 103 10.35 7.21 8.37
N ALA A 104 9.85 8.43 8.57
CA ALA A 104 9.87 9.45 7.52
C ALA A 104 11.29 9.84 7.04
N PRO A 105 12.33 9.92 7.90
CA PRO A 105 13.69 10.20 7.45
C PRO A 105 14.25 9.17 6.47
N PHE A 106 13.72 7.95 6.47
CA PHE A 106 14.09 6.87 5.54
C PHE A 106 13.19 6.79 4.31
N GLY A 107 12.32 7.79 4.11
CA GLY A 107 11.42 7.87 2.95
C GLY A 107 10.20 6.97 3.04
N ALA A 108 9.84 6.49 4.24
CA ALA A 108 8.57 5.82 4.45
C ALA A 108 7.40 6.79 4.25
N ARG A 109 6.32 6.30 3.62
CA ARG A 109 5.05 7.01 3.55
C ARG A 109 4.18 6.59 4.73
N VAL A 110 3.46 7.54 5.31
CA VAL A 110 2.65 7.28 6.51
C VAL A 110 1.21 7.73 6.30
N VAL A 111 0.26 6.81 6.47
CA VAL A 111 -1.17 7.09 6.44
C VAL A 111 -1.82 6.70 7.76
N VAL A 112 -2.92 7.35 8.11
CA VAL A 112 -3.71 6.99 9.30
C VAL A 112 -5.02 6.35 8.87
N ASN A 113 -5.42 5.29 9.57
CA ASN A 113 -6.71 4.65 9.33
C ASN A 113 -7.85 5.60 9.73
N SER A 114 -8.86 5.74 8.87
CA SER A 114 -9.98 6.67 9.09
C SER A 114 -10.77 6.42 10.39
N ALA A 115 -10.74 5.18 10.91
CA ALA A 115 -11.34 4.89 12.22
C ALA A 115 -10.59 5.52 13.39
N ASN A 116 -9.34 5.95 13.20
CA ASN A 116 -8.53 6.61 14.22
C ASN A 116 -8.61 8.15 14.17
N GLY A 117 -9.34 8.73 13.21
CA GLY A 117 -9.51 10.17 13.05
C GLY A 117 -8.67 10.77 11.92
N HIS A 118 -8.59 12.11 11.93
CA HIS A 118 -7.86 12.88 10.93
C HIS A 118 -6.60 13.51 11.55
N PHE A 119 -5.47 13.33 10.86
CA PHE A 119 -4.15 13.82 11.30
C PHE A 119 -3.42 14.45 10.13
N PRO A 120 -3.37 15.78 10.01
CA PRO A 120 -2.83 16.49 8.84
C PRO A 120 -1.33 16.37 8.65
N GLN A 121 -0.58 15.92 9.67
CA GLN A 121 0.86 15.76 9.62
C GLN A 121 1.34 14.49 8.92
N CYS A 122 0.44 13.58 8.54
CA CYS A 122 0.76 12.38 7.76
C CYS A 122 0.56 12.60 6.26
N ASP A 123 1.00 11.65 5.43
CA ASP A 123 0.82 11.71 3.97
C ASP A 123 -0.64 11.60 3.53
N GLY A 124 -1.49 11.02 4.35
CA GLY A 124 -2.90 10.87 3.99
C GLY A 124 -3.69 9.90 4.85
N VAL A 125 -4.73 9.32 4.27
CA VAL A 125 -5.70 8.51 4.99
C VAL A 125 -5.90 7.14 4.33
N HIS A 126 -6.11 6.13 5.17
CA HIS A 126 -6.57 4.81 4.76
C HIS A 126 -8.01 4.61 5.23
N LEU A 127 -8.94 4.58 4.29
CA LEU A 127 -10.36 4.41 4.58
C LEU A 127 -10.66 2.97 5.03
N THR A 128 -11.51 2.83 6.03
CA THR A 128 -12.19 1.55 6.25
C THR A 128 -13.15 1.26 5.09
N ALA A 129 -13.53 0.00 4.88
CA ALA A 129 -14.52 -0.34 3.86
C ALA A 129 -15.84 0.43 4.05
N ALA A 130 -16.29 0.58 5.29
CA ALA A 130 -17.50 1.35 5.61
C ALA A 130 -17.35 2.83 5.23
N ALA A 131 -16.21 3.46 5.56
CA ALA A 131 -15.94 4.84 5.19
C ALA A 131 -15.81 5.01 3.68
N LEU A 132 -15.17 4.07 2.98
CA LEU A 132 -15.08 4.03 1.52
C LEU A 132 -16.46 4.05 0.87
N MET A 133 -17.36 3.16 1.33
CA MET A 133 -18.71 3.04 0.75
C MET A 133 -19.60 4.26 1.03
N GLN A 134 -19.30 5.04 2.06
CA GLN A 134 -19.99 6.30 2.37
C GLN A 134 -19.37 7.51 1.64
N SER A 135 -18.19 7.38 1.05
CA SER A 135 -17.49 8.49 0.40
C SER A 135 -18.04 8.76 -1.00
N ALA A 136 -18.57 9.97 -1.22
CA ALA A 136 -19.03 10.41 -2.54
C ALA A 136 -17.85 10.77 -3.47
N ALA A 137 -16.73 11.24 -2.92
CA ALA A 137 -15.53 11.65 -3.64
C ALA A 137 -14.27 11.27 -2.85
N ARG A 138 -13.11 11.35 -3.52
CA ARG A 138 -11.81 11.12 -2.90
C ARG A 138 -11.55 12.14 -1.79
N PRO A 139 -11.24 11.71 -0.56
CA PRO A 139 -10.82 12.62 0.51
C PRO A 139 -9.54 13.39 0.14
N ALA A 140 -9.35 14.54 0.79
CA ALA A 140 -8.09 15.28 0.68
C ALA A 140 -6.93 14.47 1.27
N GLY A 141 -5.75 14.63 0.68
CA GLY A 141 -4.52 13.95 1.08
C GLY A 141 -3.64 13.61 -0.11
N SER A 142 -2.32 13.58 0.08
CA SER A 142 -1.38 13.21 -0.97
C SER A 142 -1.36 11.70 -1.25
N LEU A 143 -1.88 10.90 -0.31
CA LEU A 143 -1.99 9.45 -0.44
C LEU A 143 -3.28 8.95 0.22
N VAL A 144 -4.20 8.42 -0.55
CA VAL A 144 -5.49 7.92 -0.07
C VAL A 144 -5.70 6.49 -0.55
N GLY A 145 -5.90 5.58 0.38
CA GLY A 145 -6.23 4.19 0.09
C GLY A 145 -7.40 3.68 0.89
N ALA A 146 -7.80 2.44 0.65
CA ALA A 146 -8.90 1.82 1.39
C ALA A 146 -8.72 0.31 1.57
N SER A 147 -9.33 -0.21 2.64
CA SER A 147 -9.58 -1.65 2.80
C SER A 147 -10.75 -2.06 1.94
N CYS A 148 -10.60 -3.18 1.21
CA CYS A 148 -11.60 -3.79 0.34
C CYS A 148 -11.68 -5.30 0.58
N HIS A 149 -12.88 -5.87 0.44
CA HIS A 149 -13.15 -7.30 0.66
C HIS A 149 -13.82 -7.95 -0.55
N ASP A 150 -14.38 -7.16 -1.45
CA ASP A 150 -15.11 -7.61 -2.63
C ASP A 150 -14.94 -6.65 -3.82
N GLU A 151 -15.58 -7.03 -4.93
CA GLU A 151 -15.56 -6.27 -6.18
C GLU A 151 -16.21 -4.89 -6.04
N ARG A 152 -17.34 -4.81 -5.35
CA ARG A 152 -18.09 -3.55 -5.16
C ARG A 152 -17.26 -2.49 -4.43
N GLU A 153 -16.51 -2.90 -3.41
CA GLU A 153 -15.62 -2.00 -2.67
C GLU A 153 -14.42 -1.56 -3.53
N LEU A 154 -13.86 -2.47 -4.36
CA LEU A 154 -12.81 -2.12 -5.32
C LEU A 154 -13.31 -1.16 -6.41
N ASP A 155 -14.51 -1.37 -6.92
CA ASP A 155 -15.13 -0.48 -7.91
C ASP A 155 -15.36 0.91 -7.33
N GLN A 156 -15.82 0.99 -6.08
CA GLN A 156 -15.99 2.25 -5.37
C GLN A 156 -14.65 2.97 -5.19
N ALA A 157 -13.59 2.25 -4.80
CA ALA A 157 -12.25 2.82 -4.66
C ALA A 157 -11.73 3.38 -6.00
N GLY A 158 -11.93 2.65 -7.09
CA GLY A 158 -11.59 3.11 -8.45
C GLY A 158 -12.43 4.31 -8.89
N ARG A 159 -13.73 4.29 -8.63
CA ARG A 159 -14.68 5.36 -8.99
C ARG A 159 -14.30 6.70 -8.37
N ILE A 160 -13.89 6.72 -7.11
CA ILE A 160 -13.50 7.96 -6.41
C ILE A 160 -12.00 8.27 -6.59
N GLY A 161 -11.25 7.48 -7.35
CA GLY A 161 -9.86 7.74 -7.72
C GLY A 161 -8.88 7.57 -6.57
N LEU A 162 -8.96 6.48 -5.82
CA LEU A 162 -7.99 6.20 -4.76
C LEU A 162 -6.62 5.80 -5.34
N ASP A 163 -5.56 6.07 -4.59
CA ASP A 163 -4.19 5.79 -5.00
C ASP A 163 -3.82 4.31 -4.86
N TYR A 164 -4.50 3.58 -3.98
CA TYR A 164 -4.32 2.13 -3.78
C TYR A 164 -5.51 1.50 -3.03
N ALA A 165 -5.64 0.19 -3.14
CA ALA A 165 -6.53 -0.62 -2.32
C ALA A 165 -5.75 -1.70 -1.56
N VAL A 166 -6.32 -2.17 -0.44
CA VAL A 166 -5.84 -3.32 0.33
C VAL A 166 -6.95 -4.36 0.33
N LEU A 167 -6.75 -5.48 -0.35
CA LEU A 167 -7.76 -6.52 -0.56
C LEU A 167 -7.45 -7.78 0.26
N GLY A 168 -8.43 -8.29 0.97
CA GLY A 168 -8.31 -9.52 1.74
C GLY A 168 -9.52 -9.85 2.62
N PRO A 169 -9.42 -10.89 3.45
CA PRO A 169 -8.22 -11.66 3.76
C PRO A 169 -7.91 -12.74 2.71
N VAL A 170 -6.64 -12.86 2.31
CA VAL A 170 -6.20 -13.89 1.34
C VAL A 170 -6.05 -15.25 2.02
N LYS A 171 -5.37 -15.30 3.17
CA LYS A 171 -5.19 -16.50 4.01
C LYS A 171 -5.93 -16.32 5.34
N THR A 172 -6.14 -17.41 6.06
CA THR A 172 -6.73 -17.38 7.42
C THR A 172 -5.91 -16.45 8.32
N THR A 173 -6.59 -15.63 9.11
CA THR A 173 -5.95 -14.63 9.96
C THR A 173 -6.62 -14.53 11.31
N ALA A 174 -5.83 -14.37 12.38
CA ALA A 174 -6.32 -14.14 13.73
C ALA A 174 -7.04 -12.78 13.89
N SER A 175 -6.81 -11.82 12.99
CA SER A 175 -7.43 -10.49 13.04
C SER A 175 -8.91 -10.49 12.72
N HIS A 176 -9.40 -11.52 12.03
CA HIS A 176 -10.81 -11.73 11.68
C HIS A 176 -11.16 -13.22 11.85
N PRO A 177 -11.30 -13.68 13.10
CA PRO A 177 -11.66 -15.07 13.39
C PRO A 177 -13.00 -15.42 12.74
N GLY A 178 -13.06 -16.52 11.99
CA GLY A 178 -14.28 -16.98 11.32
C GLY A 178 -14.53 -16.40 9.93
N ALA A 179 -13.78 -15.41 9.46
CA ALA A 179 -13.85 -14.98 8.07
C ALA A 179 -13.17 -16.02 7.17
N ALA A 180 -13.90 -16.55 6.17
CA ALA A 180 -13.32 -17.43 5.18
C ALA A 180 -12.27 -16.67 4.33
N PRO A 181 -11.05 -17.20 4.17
CA PRO A 181 -10.06 -16.59 3.29
C PRO A 181 -10.52 -16.67 1.83
N MET A 182 -10.23 -15.64 1.04
CA MET A 182 -10.61 -15.66 -0.38
C MET A 182 -9.69 -16.52 -1.25
N GLY A 183 -8.47 -16.79 -0.80
CA GLY A 183 -7.45 -17.48 -1.58
C GLY A 183 -6.85 -16.62 -2.71
N TRP A 184 -5.78 -17.12 -3.30
CA TRP A 184 -5.06 -16.40 -4.34
C TRP A 184 -5.79 -16.29 -5.66
N GLU A 185 -6.54 -17.33 -6.06
CA GLU A 185 -7.29 -17.32 -7.32
C GLU A 185 -8.36 -16.22 -7.32
N ARG A 186 -9.15 -16.13 -6.26
CA ARG A 186 -10.16 -15.09 -6.13
C ARG A 186 -9.53 -13.71 -5.99
N PHE A 187 -8.42 -13.60 -5.24
CA PHE A 187 -7.65 -12.36 -5.17
C PHE A 187 -7.22 -11.90 -6.57
N ALA A 188 -6.62 -12.78 -7.37
CA ALA A 188 -6.16 -12.47 -8.73
C ALA A 188 -7.30 -12.02 -9.63
N ALA A 189 -8.44 -12.72 -9.60
CA ALA A 189 -9.62 -12.33 -10.38
C ALA A 189 -10.15 -10.93 -10.01
N LEU A 190 -10.16 -10.59 -8.72
CA LEU A 190 -10.63 -9.28 -8.23
C LEU A 190 -9.62 -8.15 -8.47
N ALA A 191 -8.31 -8.44 -8.41
CA ALA A 191 -7.24 -7.47 -8.61
C ALA A 191 -6.97 -7.18 -10.09
N LEU A 192 -7.42 -8.06 -11.00
CA LEU A 192 -7.21 -7.94 -12.42
C LEU A 192 -7.84 -6.66 -12.98
N ASP A 193 -7.10 -5.97 -13.85
CA ASP A 193 -7.55 -4.77 -14.58
C ASP A 193 -8.02 -3.59 -13.70
N ARG A 194 -7.60 -3.54 -12.43
CA ARG A 194 -7.88 -2.38 -11.57
C ARG A 194 -7.04 -1.18 -11.97
N ALA A 195 -7.65 0.00 -11.91
CA ALA A 195 -6.99 1.26 -12.26
C ALA A 195 -5.94 1.71 -11.21
N MET A 196 -5.88 1.04 -10.07
CA MET A 196 -4.98 1.35 -8.96
C MET A 196 -4.25 0.10 -8.47
N PRO A 197 -3.06 0.26 -7.84
CA PRO A 197 -2.37 -0.83 -7.17
C PRO A 197 -3.21 -1.49 -6.08
N VAL A 198 -3.20 -2.82 -6.02
CA VAL A 198 -3.91 -3.61 -5.01
C VAL A 198 -2.90 -4.37 -4.16
N TYR A 199 -2.86 -4.10 -2.86
CA TYR A 199 -2.08 -4.88 -1.90
C TYR A 199 -2.89 -6.08 -1.41
N ALA A 200 -2.22 -7.20 -1.24
CA ALA A 200 -2.80 -8.37 -0.59
C ALA A 200 -2.63 -8.30 0.93
N ILE A 201 -3.68 -8.65 1.70
CA ILE A 201 -3.64 -8.71 3.16
C ILE A 201 -4.32 -9.97 3.70
N GLY A 202 -3.96 -10.37 4.91
CA GLY A 202 -4.62 -11.45 5.67
C GLY A 202 -3.81 -12.74 5.69
N GLY A 203 -3.25 -13.07 6.86
CA GLY A 203 -2.46 -14.27 7.10
C GLY A 203 -1.16 -14.36 6.31
N LEU A 204 -0.68 -13.24 5.80
CA LEU A 204 0.52 -13.14 4.96
C LEU A 204 1.75 -12.78 5.78
N THR A 205 2.89 -13.21 5.25
CA THR A 205 4.24 -12.86 5.69
C THR A 205 4.99 -12.12 4.57
N ARG A 206 6.20 -11.66 4.85
CA ARG A 206 7.07 -11.07 3.81
C ARG A 206 7.46 -12.08 2.73
N GLY A 207 7.60 -13.36 3.10
CA GLY A 207 7.89 -14.44 2.16
C GLY A 207 6.82 -14.62 1.08
N ASP A 208 5.60 -14.18 1.35
CA ASP A 208 4.48 -14.25 0.39
C ASP A 208 4.53 -13.16 -0.70
N LEU A 209 5.44 -12.18 -0.63
CA LEU A 209 5.50 -11.08 -1.59
C LEU A 209 5.66 -11.57 -3.04
N ARG A 210 6.47 -12.61 -3.28
CA ARG A 210 6.64 -13.17 -4.62
C ARG A 210 5.35 -13.81 -5.13
N GLU A 211 4.70 -14.61 -4.31
CA GLU A 211 3.42 -15.25 -4.63
C GLU A 211 2.32 -14.21 -4.88
N ALA A 212 2.22 -13.20 -4.00
CA ALA A 212 1.29 -12.10 -4.17
C ALA A 212 1.42 -11.41 -5.53
N ARG A 213 2.67 -11.14 -5.96
CA ARG A 213 2.95 -10.54 -7.27
C ARG A 213 2.58 -11.43 -8.45
N VAL A 214 2.78 -12.74 -8.34
CA VAL A 214 2.33 -13.70 -9.38
C VAL A 214 0.82 -13.62 -9.55
N HIS A 215 0.08 -13.34 -8.47
CA HIS A 215 -1.37 -13.19 -8.50
C HIS A 215 -1.85 -11.73 -8.72
N GLY A 216 -0.98 -10.85 -9.23
CA GLY A 216 -1.35 -9.50 -9.61
C GLY A 216 -1.34 -8.46 -8.49
N ALA A 217 -0.92 -8.82 -7.27
CA ALA A 217 -0.76 -7.83 -6.21
C ALA A 217 0.40 -6.88 -6.50
N HIS A 218 0.24 -5.61 -6.16
CA HIS A 218 1.34 -4.66 -6.09
C HIS A 218 2.36 -5.06 -5.02
N GLY A 219 1.87 -5.49 -3.86
CA GLY A 219 2.65 -5.85 -2.70
C GLY A 219 1.81 -6.53 -1.63
N VAL A 220 2.35 -6.61 -0.43
CA VAL A 220 1.69 -7.19 0.73
C VAL A 220 1.49 -6.18 1.85
N ALA A 221 0.35 -6.25 2.53
CA ALA A 221 0.07 -5.51 3.76
C ALA A 221 0.13 -6.47 4.96
N LEU A 222 0.97 -6.15 5.94
CA LEU A 222 1.32 -7.01 7.06
C LEU A 222 0.96 -6.36 8.38
N LEU A 223 0.34 -7.10 9.28
CA LEU A 223 0.04 -6.68 10.65
C LEU A 223 0.92 -7.43 11.64
N GLY A 224 0.60 -8.68 11.96
CA GLY A 224 1.31 -9.48 12.96
C GLY A 224 2.72 -9.87 12.52
N ALA A 225 2.87 -10.33 11.28
CA ALA A 225 4.13 -10.79 10.67
C ALA A 225 4.92 -9.66 9.96
N ALA A 226 4.68 -8.40 10.31
CA ALA A 226 5.34 -7.27 9.66
C ALA A 226 6.86 -7.24 9.90
N PHE A 227 7.32 -7.88 10.98
CA PHE A 227 8.70 -7.85 11.43
C PHE A 227 9.35 -9.25 11.52
N ASP A 228 8.67 -10.28 11.01
CA ASP A 228 9.19 -11.65 10.93
C ASP A 228 10.08 -11.84 9.70
#